data_eb10654cd30b4bfa0dd2084d6aa24ca2
#
_entry.id   eb10654cd30b4bfa0dd2084d6aa24ca2
#
_cell.length_a   1.000
_cell.length_b   1.000
_cell.length_c   1.000
_cell.angle_alpha   90.00
_cell.angle_beta   90.00
_cell.angle_gamma   90.00
#
_symmetry.space_group_name_H-M   'P 1'
#
loop_
_entity.id
_entity.type
_entity.pdbx_description
1 polymer ?
#
loop_
_entity_poly.entity_id
_entity_poly.type
_entity_poly.pdbx_seq_one_letter_code
_entity_poly.pdbx_strand_id
1 'polypeptide(L)'
;MTTKKLTYSLTAAAASLALITGIAIGKEPKPDAAAPAATKVTAAEIIARDITVSDEFTGRLEAVNTVQIRPRVSGYIQQVGFNEGELVKKGQLLFQIDPRPFQSEVDRLKATYAQARAQATLARSNSDRAQRLLEQNAIANEEADRLATASLSAEAELGAIAAQLDMARLNLSYTQVTAPIDGRASNQRITLGNLVTSADVLTAVVSVNPVYANFDVDEQTFLKYSQGASLAGKTSPVRLGLANEEGFPHEARLNFVDNQVSTTSGTIRLRAVLDNADGRYTPGLFARLQLSSATTQHATLVDDRSVGTDLGNKFVYVIGDGNKVEYRRVTVGPMVDGLRVVNAGLTPGDVVVVNGLQRVHPGEVVEAEKVAMDLRVDTQRKLAEAAARPAETDANVDQKVGENAVVATVAKQG
;
A
#
# COMPACT_ATOMS: atom_id res chain seq x y z
N MET A 1 32.18 76.02 -3.68
CA MET A 1 32.85 76.63 -2.52
C MET A 1 33.96 75.70 -2.09
N THR A 2 35.09 76.07 -2.48
CA THR A 2 36.36 76.28 -1.77
C THR A 2 37.05 74.99 -1.31
N THR A 3 38.05 74.50 -2.07
CA THR A 3 39.51 74.86 -2.07
C THR A 3 40.25 74.51 -0.78
N LYS A 4 41.27 73.66 -0.87
CA LYS A 4 42.70 73.97 -0.66
C LYS A 4 43.45 72.64 -0.51
N LYS A 5 44.36 72.18 -1.41
CA LYS A 5 45.75 72.60 -1.75
C LYS A 5 46.64 72.73 -0.51
N LEU A 6 47.74 71.97 -0.49
CA LEU A 6 49.14 72.39 -0.38
C LEU A 6 50.00 71.17 -0.05
N THR A 7 50.90 70.67 -0.88
CA THR A 7 52.25 70.99 -1.36
C THR A 7 53.34 71.03 -0.29
N TYR A 8 54.43 70.55 -0.73
CA TYR A 8 55.86 70.75 -0.34
C TYR A 8 56.52 69.59 0.40
N SER A 9 57.70 69.12 0.15
CA SER A 9 58.83 69.28 -0.79
C SER A 9 59.95 68.43 -0.21
N LEU A 10 60.62 67.66 -0.97
CA LEU A 10 62.03 67.88 -1.47
C LEU A 10 63.11 67.98 -0.37
N THR A 11 64.07 67.10 -0.41
CA THR A 11 65.55 67.31 -0.48
C THR A 11 66.19 65.94 -0.25
N ALA A 12 66.92 65.37 -1.17
CA ALA A 12 68.28 65.63 -1.71
C ALA A 12 69.38 64.91 -0.90
N ALA A 13 69.98 63.96 -1.55
CA ALA A 13 71.33 63.81 -2.04
C ALA A 13 72.48 63.54 -1.01
N ALA A 14 73.27 62.57 -1.32
CA ALA A 14 74.72 62.46 -1.59
C ALA A 14 75.24 61.05 -1.21
N ALA A 15 75.70 60.27 -2.10
CA ALA A 15 77.00 60.03 -2.66
C ALA A 15 78.12 59.59 -1.69
N SER A 16 78.67 58.41 -1.91
CA SER A 16 80.06 57.97 -2.02
C SER A 16 80.14 56.47 -1.98
N LEU A 17 80.55 55.82 -2.98
CA LEU A 17 81.81 55.40 -3.63
C LEU A 17 82.66 54.43 -2.78
N ALA A 18 82.99 53.30 -3.38
CA ALA A 18 84.05 52.31 -3.19
C ALA A 18 83.63 51.05 -2.39
N LEU A 19 83.86 49.86 -2.81
CA LEU A 19 85.02 49.17 -3.29
C LEU A 19 84.70 47.81 -3.85
N ILE A 20 85.31 47.45 -4.94
CA ILE A 20 85.29 46.15 -5.62
C ILE A 20 85.98 45.11 -4.71
N THR A 21 85.31 43.98 -4.42
CA THR A 21 85.97 42.69 -4.25
C THR A 21 85.02 41.61 -4.72
N GLY A 22 85.38 40.88 -5.74
CA GLY A 22 84.68 39.80 -6.32
C GLY A 22 84.70 38.58 -5.41
N ILE A 23 83.49 38.01 -5.17
CA ILE A 23 83.33 36.63 -4.72
C ILE A 23 82.36 35.98 -5.71
N ALA A 24 82.87 35.04 -6.50
CA ALA A 24 82.09 34.17 -7.31
C ALA A 24 81.28 33.27 -6.35
N ILE A 25 79.97 33.58 -6.18
CA ILE A 25 79.07 32.70 -5.51
C ILE A 25 78.43 31.79 -6.56
N GLY A 26 78.77 30.51 -6.51
CA GLY A 26 78.18 29.45 -7.31
C GLY A 26 76.66 29.48 -7.24
N LYS A 27 76.07 29.42 -8.41
CA LYS A 27 74.65 29.29 -8.59
C LYS A 27 74.22 27.88 -8.09
N GLU A 28 73.77 27.77 -6.86
CA GLU A 28 73.15 26.55 -6.41
C GLU A 28 71.97 26.23 -7.33
N PRO A 29 71.80 24.98 -7.79
CA PRO A 29 70.60 24.60 -8.52
C PRO A 29 69.44 24.70 -7.56
N LYS A 30 68.40 25.51 -7.88
CA LYS A 30 67.13 25.60 -7.26
C LYS A 30 66.57 24.18 -7.19
N PRO A 31 66.22 23.65 -6.02
CA PRO A 31 65.59 22.33 -5.97
C PRO A 31 64.33 22.36 -6.85
N ASP A 32 64.25 21.45 -7.78
CA ASP A 32 63.08 21.16 -8.58
C ASP A 32 61.96 21.00 -7.58
N ALA A 33 60.96 21.90 -7.66
CA ALA A 33 59.76 21.79 -6.82
C ALA A 33 59.14 20.43 -7.16
N ALA A 34 59.25 19.47 -6.24
CA ALA A 34 58.58 18.21 -6.36
C ALA A 34 57.12 18.50 -6.73
N ALA A 35 56.67 17.96 -7.86
CA ALA A 35 55.28 18.08 -8.26
C ALA A 35 54.40 17.70 -7.07
N PRO A 36 53.37 18.49 -6.73
CA PRO A 36 52.50 18.18 -5.59
C PRO A 36 52.01 16.74 -5.75
N ALA A 37 52.16 15.95 -4.70
CA ALA A 37 51.72 14.57 -4.70
C ALA A 37 50.24 14.54 -5.06
N ALA A 38 49.88 13.76 -6.08
CA ALA A 38 48.51 13.69 -6.57
C ALA A 38 47.56 13.25 -5.42
N THR A 39 46.50 14.00 -5.24
CA THR A 39 45.49 13.74 -4.19
C THR A 39 44.83 12.38 -4.45
N LYS A 40 44.91 11.48 -3.48
CA LYS A 40 44.22 10.17 -3.59
C LYS A 40 42.73 10.31 -3.42
N VAL A 41 41.97 9.81 -4.38
CA VAL A 41 40.49 9.82 -4.39
C VAL A 41 39.96 8.44 -4.78
N THR A 42 38.76 8.12 -4.30
CA THR A 42 38.04 6.93 -4.74
C THR A 42 37.11 7.32 -5.88
N ALA A 43 37.20 6.64 -7.01
CA ALA A 43 36.40 6.91 -8.18
C ALA A 43 35.70 5.67 -8.71
N ALA A 44 34.54 5.83 -9.28
CA ALA A 44 33.76 4.75 -9.87
C ALA A 44 33.19 5.16 -11.22
N GLU A 45 33.08 4.19 -12.12
CA GLU A 45 32.39 4.37 -13.39
C GLU A 45 30.88 4.40 -13.15
N ILE A 46 30.17 5.32 -13.81
CA ILE A 46 28.72 5.43 -13.70
C ILE A 46 28.03 4.17 -14.22
N ILE A 47 26.86 3.86 -13.65
CA ILE A 47 26.04 2.74 -14.10
C ILE A 47 24.93 3.27 -15.00
N ALA A 48 24.85 2.78 -16.23
CA ALA A 48 23.73 3.02 -17.12
C ALA A 48 22.87 1.76 -17.18
N ARG A 49 21.64 1.84 -16.69
CA ARG A 49 20.69 0.70 -16.72
C ARG A 49 19.26 1.18 -16.83
N ASP A 50 18.42 0.27 -17.23
CA ASP A 50 16.97 0.49 -17.23
C ASP A 50 16.44 0.40 -15.79
N ILE A 51 15.74 1.42 -15.37
CA ILE A 51 15.10 1.51 -14.06
C ILE A 51 13.59 1.65 -14.18
N THR A 52 12.88 1.11 -13.22
CA THR A 52 11.46 1.38 -13.04
C THR A 52 11.31 2.42 -11.94
N VAL A 53 10.77 3.58 -12.28
CA VAL A 53 10.51 4.62 -11.31
C VAL A 53 9.31 4.20 -10.47
N SER A 54 9.42 4.32 -9.15
CA SER A 54 8.33 4.05 -8.23
C SER A 54 8.20 5.19 -7.23
N ASP A 55 6.97 5.49 -6.86
CA ASP A 55 6.65 6.48 -5.83
C ASP A 55 5.90 5.78 -4.68
N GLU A 56 6.13 6.26 -3.45
CA GLU A 56 5.59 5.67 -2.24
C GLU A 56 4.46 6.53 -1.69
N PHE A 57 3.40 5.86 -1.26
CA PHE A 57 2.20 6.49 -0.71
C PHE A 57 1.81 5.81 0.59
N THR A 58 1.13 6.57 1.44
CA THR A 58 0.51 6.03 2.65
C THR A 58 -0.98 5.86 2.39
N GLY A 59 -1.51 4.69 2.75
CA GLY A 59 -2.91 4.37 2.58
C GLY A 59 -3.49 3.62 3.78
N ARG A 60 -4.74 3.18 3.62
CA ARG A 60 -5.44 2.35 4.61
C ARG A 60 -6.06 1.14 3.94
N LEU A 61 -6.05 0.04 4.69
CA LEU A 61 -6.78 -1.15 4.32
C LEU A 61 -8.27 -0.98 4.64
N GLU A 62 -9.12 -1.33 3.71
CA GLU A 62 -10.57 -1.30 3.87
C GLU A 62 -11.19 -2.62 3.42
N ALA A 63 -12.27 -3.01 4.07
CA ALA A 63 -13.05 -4.15 3.61
C ALA A 63 -13.79 -3.81 2.33
N VAL A 64 -13.96 -4.80 1.46
CA VAL A 64 -14.79 -4.65 0.24
C VAL A 64 -16.23 -4.35 0.61
N ASN A 65 -16.76 -5.04 1.61
CA ASN A 65 -18.12 -4.87 2.09
C ASN A 65 -18.14 -4.76 3.62
N THR A 66 -18.88 -3.78 4.12
CA THR A 66 -19.20 -3.63 5.53
C THR A 66 -20.71 -3.50 5.66
N VAL A 67 -21.37 -4.46 6.31
CA VAL A 67 -22.83 -4.49 6.46
C VAL A 67 -23.19 -4.39 7.93
N GLN A 68 -23.95 -3.35 8.27
CA GLN A 68 -24.56 -3.23 9.59
C GLN A 68 -25.80 -4.14 9.64
N ILE A 69 -25.83 -5.04 10.61
CA ILE A 69 -26.94 -5.96 10.81
C ILE A 69 -28.00 -5.28 11.66
N ARG A 70 -29.16 -5.07 11.05
CA ARG A 70 -30.34 -4.48 11.70
C ARG A 70 -31.52 -5.41 11.59
N PRO A 71 -32.39 -5.54 12.61
CA PRO A 71 -33.57 -6.35 12.53
C PRO A 71 -34.59 -5.67 11.60
N ARG A 72 -35.43 -6.47 10.95
CA ARG A 72 -36.55 -5.97 10.12
C ARG A 72 -37.88 -5.97 10.88
N VAL A 73 -37.93 -6.68 12.01
CA VAL A 73 -39.07 -6.77 12.91
C VAL A 73 -38.62 -6.46 14.33
N SER A 74 -39.53 -5.91 15.13
CA SER A 74 -39.27 -5.60 16.55
C SER A 74 -39.60 -6.79 17.42
N GLY A 75 -38.81 -7.03 18.47
CA GLY A 75 -39.04 -8.11 19.42
C GLY A 75 -37.86 -8.32 20.35
N TYR A 76 -37.98 -9.28 21.27
CA TYR A 76 -36.93 -9.61 22.22
C TYR A 76 -35.92 -10.57 21.61
N ILE A 77 -34.61 -10.32 21.82
CA ILE A 77 -33.55 -11.25 21.43
C ILE A 77 -33.65 -12.50 22.32
N GLN A 78 -33.88 -13.63 21.67
CA GLN A 78 -34.01 -14.93 22.34
C GLN A 78 -32.70 -15.73 22.31
N GLN A 79 -31.91 -15.56 21.25
CA GLN A 79 -30.64 -16.29 21.07
C GLN A 79 -29.67 -15.47 20.24
N VAL A 80 -28.39 -15.64 20.54
CA VAL A 80 -27.25 -15.16 19.72
C VAL A 80 -26.51 -16.39 19.21
N GLY A 81 -26.31 -16.49 17.89
CA GLY A 81 -25.82 -17.67 17.20
C GLY A 81 -24.36 -17.55 16.70
N PHE A 82 -23.60 -16.60 17.21
CA PHE A 82 -22.20 -16.40 16.83
C PHE A 82 -21.35 -15.90 18.01
N ASN A 83 -20.03 -16.05 17.92
CA ASN A 83 -19.09 -15.43 18.84
C ASN A 83 -18.53 -14.14 18.25
N GLU A 84 -18.22 -13.17 19.11
CA GLU A 84 -17.59 -11.91 18.68
C GLU A 84 -16.25 -12.18 17.99
N GLY A 85 -16.04 -11.56 16.81
CA GLY A 85 -14.85 -11.77 16.01
C GLY A 85 -14.81 -13.07 15.20
N GLU A 86 -15.84 -13.90 15.24
CA GLU A 86 -15.94 -15.15 14.49
C GLU A 86 -16.13 -14.91 12.99
N LEU A 87 -15.58 -15.80 12.17
CA LEU A 87 -15.86 -15.85 10.74
C LEU A 87 -17.22 -16.49 10.50
N VAL A 88 -18.14 -15.75 9.91
CA VAL A 88 -19.50 -16.18 9.61
C VAL A 88 -19.70 -16.34 8.12
N LYS A 89 -20.56 -17.30 7.73
CA LYS A 89 -20.94 -17.53 6.34
C LYS A 89 -22.28 -16.86 6.05
N LYS A 90 -22.46 -16.46 4.81
CA LYS A 90 -23.74 -15.96 4.30
C LYS A 90 -24.87 -16.96 4.63
N GLY A 91 -25.94 -16.46 5.23
CA GLY A 91 -27.08 -17.27 5.69
C GLY A 91 -26.92 -17.85 7.09
N GLN A 92 -25.75 -17.77 7.74
CA GLN A 92 -25.58 -18.22 9.13
C GLN A 92 -26.43 -17.36 10.08
N LEU A 93 -27.12 -18.01 11.03
CA LEU A 93 -27.92 -17.34 12.04
C LEU A 93 -27.03 -16.52 12.97
N LEU A 94 -27.33 -15.24 13.09
CA LEU A 94 -26.64 -14.32 14.01
C LEU A 94 -27.47 -14.04 15.25
N PHE A 95 -28.74 -13.71 15.06
CA PHE A 95 -29.68 -13.46 16.16
C PHE A 95 -31.01 -14.10 15.89
N GLN A 96 -31.63 -14.61 16.92
CA GLN A 96 -33.04 -15.07 16.92
C GLN A 96 -33.86 -14.08 17.75
N ILE A 97 -34.80 -13.42 17.10
CA ILE A 97 -35.87 -12.66 17.77
C ILE A 97 -36.98 -13.61 18.14
N ASP A 98 -37.69 -13.40 19.25
CA ASP A 98 -38.77 -14.26 19.71
C ASP A 98 -39.78 -14.50 18.57
N PRO A 99 -39.87 -15.71 18.01
CA PRO A 99 -40.75 -16.00 16.88
C PRO A 99 -42.21 -16.26 17.31
N ARG A 100 -42.47 -16.47 18.57
CA ARG A 100 -43.81 -16.93 19.05
C ARG A 100 -44.95 -16.00 18.67
N PRO A 101 -44.84 -14.66 18.80
CA PRO A 101 -45.92 -13.76 18.37
C PRO A 101 -46.17 -13.84 16.85
N PHE A 102 -45.11 -13.92 16.08
CA PHE A 102 -45.18 -14.02 14.62
C PHE A 102 -45.72 -15.36 14.15
N GLN A 103 -45.34 -16.46 14.80
CA GLN A 103 -45.86 -17.79 14.53
C GLN A 103 -47.39 -17.84 14.81
N SER A 104 -47.84 -17.27 15.94
CA SER A 104 -49.28 -17.23 16.28
C SER A 104 -50.07 -16.46 15.21
N GLU A 105 -49.52 -15.36 14.65
CA GLU A 105 -50.20 -14.60 13.60
C GLU A 105 -50.24 -15.39 12.28
N VAL A 106 -49.17 -16.11 11.92
CA VAL A 106 -49.17 -17.03 10.75
C VAL A 106 -50.28 -18.11 10.94
N ASP A 107 -50.37 -18.69 12.11
CA ASP A 107 -51.37 -19.76 12.37
C ASP A 107 -52.80 -19.23 12.34
N ARG A 108 -53.05 -18.02 12.87
CA ARG A 108 -54.34 -17.32 12.78
C ARG A 108 -54.73 -17.08 11.31
N LEU A 109 -53.83 -16.48 10.51
CA LEU A 109 -54.09 -16.16 9.09
C LEU A 109 -54.22 -17.44 8.24
N LYS A 110 -53.49 -18.52 8.59
CA LYS A 110 -53.61 -19.82 7.94
C LYS A 110 -55.01 -20.40 8.11
N ALA A 111 -55.64 -20.25 9.32
CA ALA A 111 -57.00 -20.67 9.58
C ALA A 111 -58.01 -19.82 8.77
N THR A 112 -57.80 -18.47 8.75
CA THR A 112 -58.64 -17.55 7.96
C THR A 112 -58.56 -17.86 6.46
N TYR A 113 -57.35 -18.17 5.95
CA TYR A 113 -57.14 -18.60 4.57
C TYR A 113 -57.90 -19.89 4.24
N ALA A 114 -57.86 -20.89 5.13
CA ALA A 114 -58.61 -22.13 4.97
C ALA A 114 -60.12 -21.90 4.87
N GLN A 115 -60.67 -20.99 5.72
CA GLN A 115 -62.06 -20.58 5.68
C GLN A 115 -62.44 -19.91 4.35
N ALA A 116 -61.66 -18.89 3.93
CA ALA A 116 -61.91 -18.18 2.67
C ALA A 116 -61.80 -19.10 1.45
N ARG A 117 -60.84 -20.06 1.47
CA ARG A 117 -60.69 -21.07 0.43
C ARG A 117 -61.94 -21.97 0.31
N ALA A 118 -62.51 -22.41 1.44
CA ALA A 118 -63.73 -23.19 1.45
C ALA A 118 -64.92 -22.39 0.86
N GLN A 119 -65.02 -21.09 1.24
CA GLN A 119 -66.05 -20.19 0.73
C GLN A 119 -65.92 -19.95 -0.78
N ALA A 120 -64.73 -19.70 -1.29
CA ALA A 120 -64.46 -19.53 -2.71
C ALA A 120 -64.77 -20.83 -3.51
N THR A 121 -64.43 -21.99 -2.95
CA THR A 121 -64.76 -23.29 -3.55
C THR A 121 -66.25 -23.50 -3.65
N LEU A 122 -67.02 -23.16 -2.58
CA LEU A 122 -68.52 -23.25 -2.58
C LEU A 122 -69.10 -22.28 -3.61
N ALA A 123 -68.67 -21.02 -3.61
CA ALA A 123 -69.14 -20.00 -4.55
C ALA A 123 -68.90 -20.40 -5.99
N ARG A 124 -67.71 -20.89 -6.33
CA ARG A 124 -67.36 -21.43 -7.63
C ARG A 124 -68.23 -22.61 -8.03
N SER A 125 -68.43 -23.59 -7.17
CA SER A 125 -69.33 -24.73 -7.44
C SER A 125 -70.78 -24.32 -7.70
N ASN A 126 -71.25 -23.26 -6.99
CA ASN A 126 -72.59 -22.70 -7.25
C ASN A 126 -72.65 -22.00 -8.59
N SER A 127 -71.62 -21.20 -8.95
CA SER A 127 -71.53 -20.52 -10.25
C SER A 127 -71.48 -21.54 -11.39
N ASP A 128 -70.64 -22.57 -11.31
CA ASP A 128 -70.51 -23.65 -12.30
C ASP A 128 -71.83 -24.39 -12.50
N ARG A 129 -72.61 -24.60 -11.39
CA ARG A 129 -73.96 -25.21 -11.45
C ARG A 129 -74.92 -24.28 -12.09
N ALA A 130 -74.92 -23.01 -11.76
CA ALA A 130 -75.80 -22.01 -12.34
C ALA A 130 -75.59 -21.88 -13.86
N GLN A 131 -74.36 -21.89 -14.30
CA GLN A 131 -74.01 -21.84 -15.72
C GLN A 131 -74.60 -23.02 -16.50
N ARG A 132 -74.51 -24.26 -15.95
CA ARG A 132 -75.16 -25.46 -16.56
C ARG A 132 -76.68 -25.39 -16.59
N LEU A 133 -77.33 -24.84 -15.53
CA LEU A 133 -78.77 -24.67 -15.49
C LEU A 133 -79.28 -23.58 -16.44
N LEU A 134 -78.46 -22.51 -16.65
CA LEU A 134 -78.74 -21.45 -17.63
C LEU A 134 -78.76 -22.01 -19.06
N GLU A 135 -77.74 -22.84 -19.38
CA GLU A 135 -77.64 -23.51 -20.70
C GLU A 135 -78.88 -24.42 -20.96
N GLN A 136 -79.53 -24.93 -19.89
CA GLN A 136 -80.79 -25.72 -19.96
C GLN A 136 -82.04 -24.85 -19.88
N ASN A 137 -81.93 -23.50 -19.87
CA ASN A 137 -82.99 -22.53 -19.65
C ASN A 137 -83.78 -22.78 -18.33
N ALA A 138 -83.11 -23.33 -17.28
CA ALA A 138 -83.73 -23.68 -16.02
C ALA A 138 -83.63 -22.59 -14.94
N ILE A 139 -82.89 -21.51 -15.17
CA ILE A 139 -82.73 -20.32 -14.32
C ILE A 139 -82.73 -19.02 -15.15
N ALA A 140 -82.95 -17.88 -14.50
CA ALA A 140 -82.86 -16.55 -15.10
C ALA A 140 -81.40 -16.11 -15.29
N ASN A 141 -81.10 -15.32 -16.32
CA ASN A 141 -79.78 -14.74 -16.55
C ASN A 141 -79.27 -13.98 -15.32
N GLU A 142 -80.16 -13.17 -14.70
CA GLU A 142 -79.80 -12.35 -13.55
C GLU A 142 -79.28 -13.21 -12.35
N GLU A 143 -79.87 -14.39 -12.11
CA GLU A 143 -79.41 -15.28 -11.06
C GLU A 143 -78.04 -15.91 -11.40
N ALA A 144 -77.82 -16.28 -12.66
CA ALA A 144 -76.55 -16.79 -13.08
C ALA A 144 -75.42 -15.72 -12.93
N ASP A 145 -75.70 -14.48 -13.36
CA ASP A 145 -74.76 -13.33 -13.22
C ASP A 145 -74.47 -13.03 -11.74
N ARG A 146 -75.48 -13.09 -10.85
CA ARG A 146 -75.32 -12.88 -9.42
C ARG A 146 -74.40 -13.93 -8.81
N LEU A 147 -74.54 -15.21 -9.18
CA LEU A 147 -73.71 -16.31 -8.65
C LEU A 147 -72.28 -16.23 -9.26
N ALA A 148 -72.12 -15.82 -10.52
CA ALA A 148 -70.86 -15.60 -11.12
C ALA A 148 -70.08 -14.45 -10.42
N THR A 149 -70.78 -13.33 -10.18
CA THR A 149 -70.20 -12.21 -9.41
C THR A 149 -69.83 -12.59 -7.97
N ALA A 150 -70.65 -13.39 -7.30
CA ALA A 150 -70.36 -13.90 -5.98
C ALA A 150 -69.11 -14.81 -5.94
N SER A 151 -68.90 -15.59 -7.01
CA SER A 151 -67.68 -16.41 -7.17
C SER A 151 -66.47 -15.54 -7.33
N LEU A 152 -66.51 -14.54 -8.21
CA LEU A 152 -65.38 -13.58 -8.41
C LEU A 152 -65.07 -12.82 -7.11
N SER A 153 -66.08 -12.41 -6.35
CA SER A 153 -65.89 -11.73 -5.07
C SER A 153 -65.21 -12.63 -4.05
N ALA A 154 -65.63 -13.89 -3.93
CA ALA A 154 -65.01 -14.85 -3.02
C ALA A 154 -63.58 -15.22 -3.42
N GLU A 155 -63.31 -15.29 -4.72
CA GLU A 155 -61.91 -15.50 -5.20
C GLU A 155 -61.02 -14.28 -4.93
N ALA A 156 -61.54 -13.07 -5.06
CA ALA A 156 -60.80 -11.85 -4.71
C ALA A 156 -60.48 -11.76 -3.23
N GLU A 157 -61.48 -12.16 -2.34
CA GLU A 157 -61.26 -12.21 -0.89
C GLU A 157 -60.22 -13.27 -0.51
N LEU A 158 -60.23 -14.45 -1.13
CA LEU A 158 -59.22 -15.48 -0.94
C LEU A 158 -57.83 -14.94 -1.31
N GLY A 159 -57.72 -14.21 -2.43
CA GLY A 159 -56.45 -13.57 -2.86
C GLY A 159 -55.92 -12.54 -1.86
N ALA A 160 -56.83 -11.74 -1.28
CA ALA A 160 -56.45 -10.74 -0.27
C ALA A 160 -55.90 -11.39 1.00
N ILE A 161 -56.58 -12.46 1.48
CA ILE A 161 -56.12 -13.20 2.68
C ILE A 161 -54.82 -13.98 2.41
N ALA A 162 -54.63 -14.51 1.19
CA ALA A 162 -53.40 -15.16 0.80
C ALA A 162 -52.21 -14.18 0.90
N ALA A 163 -52.37 -12.95 0.43
CA ALA A 163 -51.34 -11.91 0.51
C ALA A 163 -51.02 -11.52 1.98
N GLN A 164 -52.05 -11.47 2.86
CA GLN A 164 -51.83 -11.25 4.30
C GLN A 164 -51.06 -12.38 4.96
N LEU A 165 -51.38 -13.64 4.62
CA LEU A 165 -50.65 -14.81 5.13
C LEU A 165 -49.18 -14.80 4.69
N ASP A 166 -48.93 -14.45 3.46
CA ASP A 166 -47.54 -14.38 2.93
C ASP A 166 -46.74 -13.27 3.61
N MET A 167 -47.36 -12.10 3.90
CA MET A 167 -46.71 -11.05 4.70
C MET A 167 -46.42 -11.53 6.13
N ALA A 168 -47.30 -12.25 6.78
CA ALA A 168 -47.08 -12.81 8.12
C ALA A 168 -45.92 -13.82 8.11
N ARG A 169 -45.84 -14.68 7.08
CA ARG A 169 -44.74 -15.63 6.89
C ARG A 169 -43.41 -14.92 6.69
N LEU A 170 -43.40 -13.84 5.91
CA LEU A 170 -42.24 -13.02 5.69
C LEU A 170 -41.74 -12.37 6.99
N ASN A 171 -42.68 -11.82 7.80
CA ASN A 171 -42.33 -11.25 9.12
C ASN A 171 -41.79 -12.34 10.08
N LEU A 172 -42.32 -13.53 10.05
CA LEU A 172 -41.79 -14.67 10.80
C LEU A 172 -40.38 -15.02 10.36
N SER A 173 -40.10 -15.02 9.05
CA SER A 173 -38.75 -15.26 8.54
C SER A 173 -37.75 -14.21 9.00
N TYR A 174 -38.16 -12.96 9.17
CA TYR A 174 -37.33 -11.87 9.66
C TYR A 174 -36.96 -11.96 11.14
N THR A 175 -37.61 -12.85 11.91
CA THR A 175 -37.18 -13.14 13.27
C THR A 175 -35.83 -13.86 13.32
N GLN A 176 -35.42 -14.50 12.22
CA GLN A 176 -34.11 -15.09 12.05
C GLN A 176 -33.21 -14.08 11.33
N VAL A 177 -32.38 -13.40 12.10
CA VAL A 177 -31.44 -12.43 11.55
C VAL A 177 -30.16 -13.17 11.15
N THR A 178 -29.92 -13.27 9.85
CA THR A 178 -28.80 -14.02 9.27
C THR A 178 -27.73 -13.09 8.66
N ALA A 179 -26.51 -13.59 8.50
CA ALA A 179 -25.44 -12.88 7.83
C ALA A 179 -25.74 -12.73 6.33
N PRO A 180 -25.72 -11.51 5.77
CA PRO A 180 -25.99 -11.27 4.34
C PRO A 180 -24.77 -11.57 3.44
N ILE A 181 -23.57 -11.58 4.02
CA ILE A 181 -22.29 -11.81 3.34
C ILE A 181 -21.40 -12.74 4.16
N ASP A 182 -20.43 -13.35 3.51
CA ASP A 182 -19.30 -14.00 4.20
C ASP A 182 -18.40 -12.95 4.80
N GLY A 183 -17.91 -13.14 6.02
CA GLY A 183 -17.04 -12.18 6.66
C GLY A 183 -16.82 -12.43 8.14
N ARG A 184 -16.22 -11.47 8.82
CA ARG A 184 -15.99 -11.50 10.27
C ARG A 184 -17.08 -10.69 10.97
N ALA A 185 -17.76 -11.30 11.94
CA ALA A 185 -18.73 -10.60 12.78
C ALA A 185 -17.99 -9.69 13.77
N SER A 186 -18.50 -8.49 13.98
CA SER A 186 -18.00 -7.54 14.98
C SER A 186 -18.53 -7.89 16.38
N ASN A 187 -18.31 -7.01 17.33
CA ASN A 187 -18.88 -7.15 18.67
C ASN A 187 -20.41 -7.12 18.65
N GLN A 188 -21.02 -7.82 19.58
CA GLN A 188 -22.43 -7.79 19.87
C GLN A 188 -22.78 -6.46 20.57
N ARG A 189 -23.65 -5.65 19.95
CA ARG A 189 -24.08 -4.37 20.54
C ARG A 189 -25.28 -4.51 21.46
N ILE A 190 -26.07 -5.55 21.26
CA ILE A 190 -27.29 -5.82 22.00
C ILE A 190 -27.24 -7.25 22.49
N THR A 191 -27.47 -7.43 23.78
CA THR A 191 -27.39 -8.72 24.46
C THR A 191 -28.76 -9.44 24.49
N LEU A 192 -28.73 -10.71 24.81
CA LEU A 192 -29.90 -11.58 24.99
C LEU A 192 -30.90 -10.95 25.97
N GLY A 193 -32.18 -11.05 25.71
CA GLY A 193 -33.28 -10.54 26.54
C GLY A 193 -33.63 -9.07 26.30
N ASN A 194 -32.88 -8.34 25.49
CA ASN A 194 -33.24 -6.95 25.16
C ASN A 194 -34.27 -6.87 24.04
N LEU A 195 -35.12 -5.85 24.12
CA LEU A 195 -36.03 -5.47 23.05
C LEU A 195 -35.27 -4.75 21.96
N VAL A 196 -35.48 -5.12 20.70
CA VAL A 196 -34.88 -4.49 19.53
C VAL A 196 -35.95 -3.98 18.57
N THR A 197 -35.55 -2.94 17.82
CA THR A 197 -36.35 -2.30 16.77
C THR A 197 -35.56 -2.19 15.48
N SER A 198 -36.20 -1.85 14.35
CA SER A 198 -35.50 -1.67 13.05
C SER A 198 -34.48 -0.56 13.05
N ALA A 199 -34.46 0.36 14.02
CA ALA A 199 -33.48 1.41 14.17
C ALA A 199 -32.13 0.91 14.77
N ASP A 200 -32.19 -0.21 15.51
CA ASP A 200 -31.04 -0.69 16.27
C ASP A 200 -30.03 -1.42 15.36
N VAL A 201 -28.74 -1.25 15.67
CA VAL A 201 -27.66 -2.02 15.04
C VAL A 201 -27.27 -3.15 16.00
N LEU A 202 -27.49 -4.39 15.59
CA LEU A 202 -27.19 -5.57 16.41
C LEU A 202 -25.69 -5.88 16.42
N THR A 203 -25.07 -5.87 15.25
CA THR A 203 -23.62 -6.06 14.99
C THR A 203 -23.29 -5.56 13.59
N ALA A 204 -22.04 -5.72 13.16
CA ALA A 204 -21.63 -5.53 11.78
C ALA A 204 -20.90 -6.78 11.27
N VAL A 205 -21.05 -7.09 9.99
CA VAL A 205 -20.27 -8.12 9.31
C VAL A 205 -19.39 -7.45 8.26
N VAL A 206 -18.10 -7.74 8.32
CA VAL A 206 -17.06 -7.13 7.49
C VAL A 206 -16.42 -8.22 6.64
N SER A 207 -16.39 -8.04 5.31
CA SER A 207 -15.71 -8.98 4.43
C SER A 207 -14.21 -9.01 4.74
N VAL A 208 -13.60 -10.19 4.72
CA VAL A 208 -12.19 -10.38 5.06
C VAL A 208 -11.33 -10.52 3.82
N ASN A 209 -11.84 -11.19 2.79
CA ASN A 209 -11.12 -11.45 1.54
C ASN A 209 -12.03 -11.15 0.33
N PRO A 210 -11.53 -10.42 -0.68
CA PRO A 210 -10.29 -9.64 -0.68
C PRO A 210 -10.36 -8.38 0.19
N VAL A 211 -9.21 -7.66 0.34
CA VAL A 211 -9.11 -6.39 1.04
C VAL A 211 -8.70 -5.30 0.04
N TYR A 212 -9.24 -4.12 0.21
CA TYR A 212 -8.84 -2.93 -0.53
C TYR A 212 -7.77 -2.16 0.21
N ALA A 213 -6.83 -1.59 -0.53
CA ALA A 213 -5.89 -0.59 -0.05
C ALA A 213 -6.17 0.73 -0.76
N ASN A 214 -6.76 1.68 -0.04
CA ASN A 214 -7.05 3.01 -0.56
C ASN A 214 -5.90 3.96 -0.23
N PHE A 215 -5.47 4.75 -1.20
CA PHE A 215 -4.42 5.76 -1.06
C PHE A 215 -4.68 6.94 -1.97
N ASP A 216 -4.20 8.10 -1.56
CA ASP A 216 -4.40 9.34 -2.29
C ASP A 216 -3.05 9.75 -2.95
N VAL A 217 -3.09 10.08 -4.23
CA VAL A 217 -1.95 10.44 -5.06
C VAL A 217 -2.11 11.89 -5.51
N ASP A 218 -1.06 12.70 -5.39
CA ASP A 218 -1.08 14.08 -5.88
C ASP A 218 -1.21 14.17 -7.41
N GLU A 219 -1.73 15.28 -7.90
CA GLU A 219 -2.01 15.50 -9.32
C GLU A 219 -0.76 15.37 -10.19
N GLN A 220 0.41 15.87 -9.75
CA GLN A 220 1.63 15.81 -10.55
C GLN A 220 2.09 14.36 -10.74
N THR A 221 2.08 13.60 -9.67
CA THR A 221 2.42 12.17 -9.70
C THR A 221 1.39 11.39 -10.52
N PHE A 222 0.11 11.69 -10.37
CA PHE A 222 -0.93 11.07 -11.19
C PHE A 222 -0.71 11.32 -12.69
N LEU A 223 -0.44 12.56 -13.10
CA LEU A 223 -0.16 12.91 -14.49
C LEU A 223 1.10 12.21 -15.02
N LYS A 224 2.15 12.08 -14.20
CA LYS A 224 3.36 11.33 -14.54
C LYS A 224 3.07 9.87 -14.88
N TYR A 225 2.21 9.20 -14.11
CA TYR A 225 1.85 7.80 -14.35
C TYR A 225 0.78 7.62 -15.45
N SER A 226 -0.05 8.63 -15.71
CA SER A 226 -1.10 8.56 -16.72
C SER A 226 -0.61 8.80 -18.16
N GLN A 227 0.55 9.45 -18.35
CA GLN A 227 1.11 9.78 -19.67
C GLN A 227 1.58 8.56 -20.48
N GLY A 228 1.85 7.43 -19.85
CA GLY A 228 2.42 6.25 -20.53
C GLY A 228 1.45 5.12 -20.86
N ALA A 229 0.37 4.99 -20.16
CA ALA A 229 -0.74 4.04 -20.39
C ALA A 229 -1.86 4.38 -19.40
N SER A 230 -3.11 4.34 -19.85
CA SER A 230 -4.25 4.52 -18.95
C SER A 230 -4.07 3.68 -17.70
N LEU A 231 -3.93 4.33 -16.52
CA LEU A 231 -3.98 3.67 -15.22
C LEU A 231 -5.33 2.94 -15.04
N ALA A 232 -6.39 3.46 -15.70
CA ALA A 232 -7.69 2.82 -15.77
C ALA A 232 -7.68 1.73 -16.85
N GLY A 233 -7.57 0.48 -16.45
CA GLY A 233 -7.73 -0.69 -17.33
C GLY A 233 -6.52 -1.59 -17.50
N LYS A 234 -5.34 -1.23 -16.98
CA LYS A 234 -4.22 -2.14 -16.84
C LYS A 234 -3.90 -2.33 -15.36
N THR A 235 -3.71 -3.56 -15.00
CA THR A 235 -3.31 -4.00 -13.66
C THR A 235 -1.89 -3.50 -13.38
N SER A 236 -1.74 -2.21 -13.02
CA SER A 236 -0.44 -1.69 -12.61
C SER A 236 -0.05 -2.39 -11.32
N PRO A 237 1.16 -2.98 -11.26
CA PRO A 237 1.62 -3.62 -10.06
C PRO A 237 1.79 -2.57 -8.96
N VAL A 238 1.13 -2.82 -7.84
CA VAL A 238 1.27 -2.05 -6.62
C VAL A 238 1.88 -2.99 -5.60
N ARG A 239 2.94 -2.58 -4.95
CA ARG A 239 3.50 -3.30 -3.82
C ARG A 239 3.03 -2.67 -2.52
N LEU A 240 2.83 -3.49 -1.51
CA LEU A 240 2.34 -3.06 -0.21
C LEU A 240 3.23 -3.59 0.91
N GLY A 241 3.45 -2.76 1.92
CA GLY A 241 4.10 -3.12 3.17
C GLY A 241 3.32 -2.58 4.37
N LEU A 242 3.19 -3.37 5.42
CA LEU A 242 2.60 -2.94 6.67
C LEU A 242 3.60 -2.12 7.50
N ALA A 243 3.11 -1.46 8.56
CA ALA A 243 3.92 -0.57 9.39
C ALA A 243 5.11 -1.27 10.10
N ASN A 244 4.98 -2.57 10.34
CA ASN A 244 6.00 -3.40 11.01
C ASN A 244 6.90 -4.18 10.04
N GLU A 245 6.76 -3.97 8.73
CA GLU A 245 7.52 -4.68 7.70
C GLU A 245 8.55 -3.76 7.05
N GLU A 246 9.70 -4.31 6.70
CA GLU A 246 10.69 -3.61 5.88
C GLU A 246 10.38 -3.80 4.39
N GLY A 247 10.44 -2.72 3.61
CA GLY A 247 10.13 -2.73 2.19
C GLY A 247 8.64 -2.93 1.88
N PHE A 248 8.35 -3.62 0.77
CA PHE A 248 7.02 -3.85 0.22
C PHE A 248 6.87 -5.30 -0.22
N PRO A 249 6.73 -6.24 0.73
CA PRO A 249 6.76 -7.67 0.44
C PRO A 249 5.47 -8.21 -0.22
N HIS A 250 4.37 -7.45 -0.19
CA HIS A 250 3.07 -7.93 -0.66
C HIS A 250 2.72 -7.34 -2.01
N GLU A 251 2.17 -8.17 -2.89
CA GLU A 251 1.70 -7.75 -4.20
C GLU A 251 0.21 -7.42 -4.15
N ALA A 252 -0.13 -6.27 -4.68
CA ALA A 252 -1.49 -5.81 -4.87
C ALA A 252 -1.68 -5.34 -6.32
N ARG A 253 -2.92 -5.19 -6.75
CA ARG A 253 -3.24 -4.74 -8.10
C ARG A 253 -4.14 -3.53 -8.06
N LEU A 254 -3.77 -2.48 -8.77
CA LEU A 254 -4.63 -1.31 -8.93
C LEU A 254 -5.91 -1.73 -9.65
N ASN A 255 -7.06 -1.54 -9.02
CA ASN A 255 -8.35 -1.91 -9.59
C ASN A 255 -9.31 -0.72 -9.79
N PHE A 256 -8.97 0.43 -9.21
CA PHE A 256 -9.81 1.62 -9.33
C PHE A 256 -8.96 2.89 -9.24
N VAL A 257 -9.32 3.86 -10.04
CA VAL A 257 -8.82 5.24 -10.02
C VAL A 257 -10.05 6.12 -10.00
N ASP A 258 -10.12 7.05 -9.07
CA ASP A 258 -11.25 7.98 -8.99
C ASP A 258 -11.32 8.83 -10.26
N ASN A 259 -12.53 9.23 -10.64
CA ASN A 259 -12.80 10.08 -11.80
C ASN A 259 -12.73 11.59 -11.48
N GLN A 260 -12.46 11.94 -10.22
CA GLN A 260 -12.38 13.30 -9.73
C GLN A 260 -11.15 13.54 -8.86
N VAL A 261 -10.53 14.69 -9.05
CA VAL A 261 -9.51 15.23 -8.16
C VAL A 261 -10.21 15.91 -6.99
N SER A 262 -9.82 15.59 -5.77
CA SER A 262 -10.29 16.32 -4.59
C SER A 262 -9.78 17.77 -4.65
N THR A 263 -10.68 18.71 -4.78
CA THR A 263 -10.34 20.15 -4.84
C THR A 263 -9.82 20.70 -3.52
N THR A 264 -10.03 19.98 -2.42
CA THR A 264 -9.57 20.36 -1.09
C THR A 264 -8.11 19.97 -0.85
N SER A 265 -7.69 18.82 -1.35
CA SER A 265 -6.34 18.27 -1.13
C SER A 265 -5.46 18.25 -2.39
N GLY A 266 -6.04 18.44 -3.59
CA GLY A 266 -5.31 18.32 -4.86
C GLY A 266 -4.87 16.89 -5.15
N THR A 267 -5.58 15.88 -4.60
CA THR A 267 -5.23 14.48 -4.75
C THR A 267 -6.33 13.69 -5.45
N ILE A 268 -5.95 12.59 -6.07
CA ILE A 268 -6.83 11.59 -6.67
C ILE A 268 -6.75 10.32 -5.83
N ARG A 269 -7.92 9.74 -5.54
CA ARG A 269 -7.98 8.47 -4.81
C ARG A 269 -7.78 7.29 -5.73
N LEU A 270 -6.84 6.44 -5.37
CA LEU A 270 -6.56 5.16 -6.00
C LEU A 270 -6.89 4.04 -5.04
N ARG A 271 -7.25 2.88 -5.62
CA ARG A 271 -7.53 1.69 -4.85
C ARG A 271 -6.85 0.49 -5.46
N ALA A 272 -6.09 -0.22 -4.65
CA ALA A 272 -5.53 -1.52 -4.99
C ALA A 272 -6.31 -2.63 -4.29
N VAL A 273 -6.35 -3.80 -4.91
CA VAL A 273 -6.94 -5.01 -4.34
C VAL A 273 -5.83 -5.97 -3.94
N LEU A 274 -5.96 -6.52 -2.74
CA LEU A 274 -5.04 -7.47 -2.13
C LEU A 274 -5.79 -8.73 -1.74
N ASP A 275 -5.23 -9.89 -2.06
CA ASP A 275 -5.75 -11.17 -1.59
C ASP A 275 -5.42 -11.34 -0.09
N ASN A 276 -6.41 -11.79 0.68
CA ASN A 276 -6.32 -11.96 2.13
C ASN A 276 -6.91 -13.30 2.58
N ALA A 277 -6.62 -14.35 1.84
CA ALA A 277 -7.12 -15.70 2.15
C ALA A 277 -6.74 -16.15 3.57
N ASP A 278 -5.55 -15.75 4.05
CA ASP A 278 -5.03 -16.07 5.38
C ASP A 278 -5.61 -15.18 6.49
N GLY A 279 -6.38 -14.16 6.17
CA GLY A 279 -6.97 -13.22 7.13
C GLY A 279 -5.96 -12.34 7.89
N ARG A 280 -4.74 -12.17 7.37
CA ARG A 280 -3.65 -11.40 8.01
C ARG A 280 -3.90 -9.90 7.99
N TYR A 281 -4.56 -9.42 6.95
CA TYR A 281 -4.77 -8.00 6.72
C TYR A 281 -6.12 -7.60 7.31
N THR A 282 -6.07 -6.97 8.47
CA THR A 282 -7.28 -6.45 9.11
C THR A 282 -7.66 -5.11 8.49
N PRO A 283 -8.91 -4.93 8.03
CA PRO A 283 -9.41 -3.63 7.60
C PRO A 283 -9.20 -2.56 8.68
N GLY A 284 -8.78 -1.36 8.26
CA GLY A 284 -8.43 -0.25 9.15
C GLY A 284 -6.94 -0.07 9.41
N LEU A 285 -6.09 -1.05 9.12
CA LEU A 285 -4.64 -0.93 9.25
C LEU A 285 -4.08 0.08 8.25
N PHE A 286 -3.02 0.77 8.66
CA PHE A 286 -2.19 1.57 7.76
C PHE A 286 -1.34 0.67 6.88
N ALA A 287 -1.18 1.07 5.63
CA ALA A 287 -0.33 0.41 4.67
C ALA A 287 0.52 1.43 3.92
N ARG A 288 1.78 1.08 3.65
CA ARG A 288 2.63 1.78 2.70
C ARG A 288 2.44 1.12 1.34
N LEU A 289 2.25 1.91 0.31
CA LEU A 289 2.04 1.43 -1.04
C LEU A 289 3.12 1.99 -1.95
N GLN A 290 3.65 1.16 -2.81
CA GLN A 290 4.59 1.55 -3.84
C GLN A 290 3.93 1.33 -5.20
N LEU A 291 3.70 2.43 -5.91
CA LEU A 291 3.20 2.42 -7.28
C LEU A 291 4.39 2.48 -8.23
N SER A 292 4.54 1.48 -9.08
CA SER A 292 5.61 1.41 -10.05
C SER A 292 5.13 1.84 -11.44
N SER A 293 5.99 2.57 -12.16
CA SER A 293 5.71 2.94 -13.55
C SER A 293 5.66 1.68 -14.44
N ALA A 294 4.74 1.66 -15.39
CA ALA A 294 4.69 0.61 -16.39
C ALA A 294 5.83 0.70 -17.43
N THR A 295 6.52 1.86 -17.50
CA THR A 295 7.62 2.10 -18.44
C THR A 295 8.95 2.09 -17.71
N THR A 296 9.90 1.36 -18.26
CA THR A 296 11.30 1.45 -17.87
C THR A 296 11.94 2.66 -18.55
N GLN A 297 12.80 3.36 -17.81
CA GLN A 297 13.57 4.48 -18.32
C GLN A 297 15.06 4.14 -18.24
N HIS A 298 15.77 4.39 -19.34
CA HIS A 298 17.24 4.29 -19.31
C HIS A 298 17.80 5.43 -18.47
N ALA A 299 18.46 5.09 -17.37
CA ALA A 299 18.95 6.08 -16.41
C ALA A 299 20.43 5.88 -16.08
N THR A 300 21.10 6.99 -15.90
CA THR A 300 22.46 7.05 -15.37
C THR A 300 22.38 7.11 -13.85
N LEU A 301 23.09 6.22 -13.18
CA LEU A 301 23.09 6.08 -11.73
C LEU A 301 24.46 6.32 -11.16
N VAL A 302 24.53 7.08 -10.08
CA VAL A 302 25.73 7.37 -9.32
C VAL A 302 25.49 7.18 -7.82
N ASP A 303 26.54 6.92 -7.06
CA ASP A 303 26.45 6.94 -5.59
C ASP A 303 26.11 8.37 -5.13
N ASP A 304 25.16 8.50 -4.21
CA ASP A 304 24.72 9.83 -3.71
C ASP A 304 25.88 10.64 -3.11
N ARG A 305 26.92 9.97 -2.60
CA ARG A 305 28.16 10.60 -2.09
C ARG A 305 28.98 11.28 -3.16
N SER A 306 28.84 10.90 -4.44
CA SER A 306 29.53 11.55 -5.57
C SER A 306 28.90 12.87 -5.97
N VAL A 307 27.71 13.20 -5.44
CA VAL A 307 26.99 14.42 -5.77
C VAL A 307 27.27 15.51 -4.74
N GLY A 308 27.96 16.54 -5.17
CA GLY A 308 28.19 17.77 -4.39
C GLY A 308 27.07 18.80 -4.58
N THR A 309 27.06 19.79 -3.69
CA THR A 309 26.17 20.95 -3.82
C THR A 309 27.00 22.22 -3.71
N ASP A 310 26.91 23.07 -4.70
CA ASP A 310 27.58 24.38 -4.74
C ASP A 310 26.57 25.46 -5.12
N LEU A 311 26.37 26.45 -4.20
CA LEU A 311 25.45 27.57 -4.38
C LEU A 311 24.05 27.12 -4.87
N GLY A 312 23.55 25.98 -4.38
CA GLY A 312 22.25 25.44 -4.77
C GLY A 312 22.25 24.57 -6.03
N ASN A 313 23.35 24.50 -6.76
CA ASN A 313 23.51 23.64 -7.92
C ASN A 313 24.09 22.28 -7.52
N LYS A 314 23.60 21.20 -8.11
CA LYS A 314 24.19 19.88 -7.97
C LYS A 314 25.30 19.70 -8.98
N PHE A 315 26.41 19.11 -8.53
CA PHE A 315 27.56 18.85 -9.39
C PHE A 315 28.22 17.52 -9.03
N VAL A 316 29.04 17.02 -9.94
CA VAL A 316 29.94 15.89 -9.74
C VAL A 316 31.31 16.25 -10.23
N TYR A 317 32.34 15.60 -9.70
CA TYR A 317 33.68 15.65 -10.26
C TYR A 317 33.89 14.44 -11.17
N VAL A 318 34.11 14.71 -12.45
CA VAL A 318 34.43 13.69 -13.47
C VAL A 318 35.93 13.65 -13.66
N ILE A 319 36.50 12.47 -13.76
CA ILE A 319 37.91 12.28 -14.06
C ILE A 319 38.08 12.19 -15.58
N GLY A 320 38.64 13.22 -16.17
CA GLY A 320 38.92 13.30 -17.59
C GLY A 320 40.33 12.79 -17.98
N ASP A 321 40.72 13.11 -19.19
CA ASP A 321 42.03 12.71 -19.73
C ASP A 321 43.20 13.22 -18.88
N GLY A 322 44.19 12.35 -18.62
CA GLY A 322 45.31 12.65 -17.76
C GLY A 322 45.01 12.74 -16.29
N ASN A 323 43.95 12.09 -15.82
CA ASN A 323 43.49 12.09 -14.43
C ASN A 323 43.18 13.49 -13.87
N LYS A 324 42.74 14.40 -14.71
CA LYS A 324 42.32 15.74 -14.30
C LYS A 324 40.86 15.73 -13.87
N VAL A 325 40.57 16.41 -12.75
CA VAL A 325 39.23 16.57 -12.22
C VAL A 325 38.50 17.70 -12.95
N GLU A 326 37.36 17.38 -13.52
CA GLU A 326 36.43 18.31 -14.16
C GLU A 326 35.19 18.54 -13.30
N TYR A 327 34.84 19.79 -13.05
CA TYR A 327 33.56 20.16 -12.44
C TYR A 327 32.47 20.07 -13.48
N ARG A 328 31.48 19.21 -13.25
CA ARG A 328 30.35 19.06 -14.15
C ARG A 328 29.03 19.21 -13.41
N ARG A 329 28.24 20.21 -13.82
CA ARG A 329 26.88 20.41 -13.27
C ARG A 329 25.99 19.30 -13.73
N VAL A 330 25.17 18.77 -12.80
CA VAL A 330 24.24 17.67 -13.06
C VAL A 330 22.83 18.01 -12.60
N THR A 331 21.84 17.44 -13.29
CA THR A 331 20.45 17.43 -12.84
C THR A 331 20.16 16.08 -12.25
N VAL A 332 19.88 16.05 -10.94
CA VAL A 332 19.62 14.80 -10.21
C VAL A 332 18.13 14.48 -10.16
N GLY A 333 17.82 13.18 -10.14
CA GLY A 333 16.51 12.62 -9.96
C GLY A 333 16.34 11.93 -8.59
N PRO A 334 15.38 11.01 -8.46
CA PRO A 334 15.15 10.24 -7.25
C PRO A 334 16.29 9.26 -6.97
N MET A 335 16.27 8.67 -5.77
CA MET A 335 17.11 7.52 -5.45
C MET A 335 16.42 6.22 -5.87
N VAL A 336 17.17 5.33 -6.50
CA VAL A 336 16.71 3.99 -6.90
C VAL A 336 17.76 2.98 -6.45
N ASP A 337 17.37 1.98 -5.70
CA ASP A 337 18.24 0.94 -5.14
C ASP A 337 19.49 1.49 -4.40
N GLY A 338 19.35 2.69 -3.80
CA GLY A 338 20.44 3.34 -3.05
C GLY A 338 21.42 4.14 -3.90
N LEU A 339 21.19 4.24 -5.20
CA LEU A 339 21.92 5.09 -6.12
C LEU A 339 21.08 6.29 -6.53
N ARG A 340 21.72 7.40 -6.82
CA ARG A 340 21.08 8.64 -7.30
C ARG A 340 20.95 8.59 -8.83
N VAL A 341 19.74 8.81 -9.33
CA VAL A 341 19.50 9.01 -10.76
C VAL A 341 20.08 10.35 -11.19
N VAL A 342 20.79 10.40 -12.31
CA VAL A 342 21.25 11.63 -12.95
C VAL A 342 20.54 11.75 -14.30
N ASN A 343 19.65 12.76 -14.40
CA ASN A 343 18.86 12.99 -15.61
C ASN A 343 19.63 13.70 -16.73
N ALA A 344 20.65 14.50 -16.38
CA ALA A 344 21.49 15.22 -17.35
C ALA A 344 22.85 15.60 -16.76
N GLY A 345 23.85 15.70 -17.64
CA GLY A 345 25.20 16.16 -17.30
C GLY A 345 26.26 15.06 -17.27
N LEU A 346 25.87 13.78 -17.40
CA LEU A 346 26.81 12.66 -17.50
C LEU A 346 26.60 11.86 -18.79
N THR A 347 27.66 11.27 -19.29
CA THR A 347 27.66 10.40 -20.48
C THR A 347 28.14 8.99 -20.11
N PRO A 348 27.62 7.94 -20.75
CA PRO A 348 28.06 6.57 -20.48
C PRO A 348 29.61 6.44 -20.60
N GLY A 349 30.23 5.82 -19.59
CA GLY A 349 31.70 5.69 -19.50
C GLY A 349 32.38 6.76 -18.66
N ASP A 350 31.66 7.83 -18.21
CA ASP A 350 32.25 8.80 -17.29
C ASP A 350 32.64 8.12 -15.96
N VAL A 351 33.81 8.50 -15.43
CA VAL A 351 34.30 8.08 -14.11
C VAL A 351 34.18 9.25 -13.17
N VAL A 352 33.40 9.03 -12.07
CA VAL A 352 33.15 10.10 -11.10
C VAL A 352 33.84 9.84 -9.77
N VAL A 353 34.22 10.89 -9.07
CA VAL A 353 34.78 10.81 -7.73
C VAL A 353 33.66 10.48 -6.73
N VAL A 354 33.79 9.37 -5.98
CA VAL A 354 32.83 8.93 -4.97
C VAL A 354 33.21 9.45 -3.58
N ASN A 355 34.51 9.35 -3.22
CA ASN A 355 35.00 9.87 -1.95
C ASN A 355 36.16 10.84 -2.20
N GLY A 356 36.22 11.86 -1.35
CA GLY A 356 37.29 12.87 -1.43
C GLY A 356 36.91 14.16 -2.16
N LEU A 357 35.61 14.40 -2.44
CA LEU A 357 35.12 15.61 -3.11
C LEU A 357 35.63 16.91 -2.44
N GLN A 358 35.80 16.90 -1.11
CA GLN A 358 36.24 18.07 -0.33
C GLN A 358 37.77 18.33 -0.44
N ARG A 359 38.55 17.39 -1.00
CA ARG A 359 40.02 17.46 -1.09
C ARG A 359 40.53 17.84 -2.47
N VAL A 360 39.64 17.86 -3.46
CA VAL A 360 39.99 18.06 -4.85
C VAL A 360 39.38 19.33 -5.40
N HIS A 361 40.12 19.98 -6.31
CA HIS A 361 39.70 21.19 -6.99
C HIS A 361 39.63 20.96 -8.49
N PRO A 362 38.77 21.69 -9.23
CA PRO A 362 38.70 21.60 -10.67
C PRO A 362 40.08 21.86 -11.33
N GLY A 363 40.50 20.98 -12.23
CA GLY A 363 41.76 21.05 -12.92
C GLY A 363 42.96 20.38 -12.22
N GLU A 364 42.78 19.87 -11.01
CA GLU A 364 43.79 19.13 -10.26
C GLU A 364 43.96 17.72 -10.83
N VAL A 365 45.22 17.22 -10.81
CA VAL A 365 45.51 15.83 -11.19
C VAL A 365 45.42 14.95 -9.95
N VAL A 366 44.62 13.89 -10.03
CA VAL A 366 44.35 13.00 -8.91
C VAL A 366 44.85 11.58 -9.17
N GLU A 367 45.16 10.86 -8.09
CA GLU A 367 45.39 9.41 -8.13
C GLU A 367 44.07 8.70 -7.79
N ALA A 368 43.39 8.19 -8.83
CA ALA A 368 42.07 7.58 -8.69
C ALA A 368 42.17 6.09 -8.37
N GLU A 369 41.68 5.68 -7.20
CA GLU A 369 41.46 4.29 -6.89
C GLU A 369 40.07 3.88 -7.41
N LYS A 370 40.00 2.98 -8.39
CA LYS A 370 38.75 2.53 -8.98
C LYS A 370 38.04 1.56 -8.03
N VAL A 371 36.78 1.87 -7.71
CA VAL A 371 35.88 1.03 -6.92
C VAL A 371 34.59 0.78 -7.70
N ALA A 372 33.82 -0.23 -7.26
CA ALA A 372 32.48 -0.43 -7.81
C ALA A 372 31.56 0.72 -7.38
N MET A 373 30.72 1.22 -8.30
CA MET A 373 29.75 2.28 -8.01
C MET A 373 28.71 1.82 -6.97
N ASP A 374 28.30 0.56 -6.99
CA ASP A 374 27.36 -0.03 -6.03
C ASP A 374 28.12 -0.84 -4.97
N LEU A 375 28.44 -0.17 -3.87
CA LEU A 375 29.15 -0.79 -2.73
C LEU A 375 28.31 -1.86 -2.00
N ARG A 376 26.99 -1.90 -2.19
CA ARG A 376 26.13 -2.94 -1.59
C ARG A 376 26.33 -4.27 -2.31
N VAL A 377 26.40 -4.25 -3.63
CA VAL A 377 26.69 -5.45 -4.43
C VAL A 377 28.09 -5.96 -4.12
N ASP A 378 29.06 -5.05 -3.97
CA ASP A 378 30.44 -5.41 -3.65
C ASP A 378 30.57 -5.98 -2.22
N THR A 379 29.83 -5.42 -1.27
CA THR A 379 29.77 -5.95 0.12
C THR A 379 29.10 -7.32 0.16
N GLN A 380 27.98 -7.50 -0.54
CA GLN A 380 27.30 -8.80 -0.64
C GLN A 380 28.17 -9.86 -1.33
N ARG A 381 28.87 -9.45 -2.40
CA ARG A 381 29.81 -10.33 -3.10
C ARG A 381 30.99 -10.73 -2.20
N LYS A 382 31.59 -9.79 -1.47
CA LYS A 382 32.66 -10.08 -0.50
C LYS A 382 32.20 -10.96 0.65
N LEU A 383 30.96 -10.77 1.15
CA LEU A 383 30.36 -11.65 2.15
C LEU A 383 30.08 -13.06 1.61
N ALA A 384 29.61 -13.16 0.37
CA ALA A 384 29.39 -14.45 -0.29
C ALA A 384 30.73 -15.16 -0.59
N GLU A 385 31.77 -14.43 -1.02
CA GLU A 385 33.12 -14.96 -1.22
C GLU A 385 33.78 -15.38 0.11
N ALA A 386 33.54 -14.63 1.19
CA ALA A 386 34.01 -15.00 2.53
C ALA A 386 33.27 -16.22 3.07
N ALA A 387 31.98 -16.36 2.80
CA ALA A 387 31.19 -17.54 3.17
C ALA A 387 31.50 -18.78 2.32
N ALA A 388 32.00 -18.58 1.09
CA ALA A 388 32.41 -19.65 0.17
C ALA A 388 33.86 -20.13 0.38
N ARG A 389 34.68 -19.45 1.23
CA ARG A 389 35.98 -19.96 1.62
C ARG A 389 35.78 -21.15 2.54
N PRO A 390 36.27 -22.34 2.18
CA PRO A 390 36.29 -23.49 3.10
C PRO A 390 37.05 -23.05 4.36
N ALA A 391 36.51 -23.34 5.53
CA ALA A 391 37.24 -23.21 6.78
C ALA A 391 38.54 -24.00 6.63
N GLU A 392 39.68 -23.34 6.56
CA GLU A 392 40.98 -23.98 6.75
C GLU A 392 40.93 -24.60 8.15
N THR A 393 40.79 -25.90 8.14
CA THR A 393 40.85 -26.73 9.35
C THR A 393 42.24 -26.53 9.97
N ASP A 394 42.33 -25.77 11.04
CA ASP A 394 43.44 -25.75 11.96
C ASP A 394 43.56 -27.14 12.62
N ALA A 395 44.11 -28.09 11.87
CA ALA A 395 44.47 -29.41 12.33
C ALA A 395 45.87 -29.37 13.01
N ASN A 396 46.08 -28.47 13.98
CA ASN A 396 47.35 -28.46 14.71
C ASN A 396 47.25 -27.90 16.14
N VAL A 397 46.20 -28.16 16.89
CA VAL A 397 46.10 -27.81 18.32
C VAL A 397 45.77 -29.01 19.22
N ASP A 398 45.61 -30.22 18.70
CA ASP A 398 45.24 -31.40 19.51
C ASP A 398 46.41 -32.37 19.81
N GLN A 399 47.64 -31.87 19.98
CA GLN A 399 48.74 -32.73 20.41
C GLN A 399 49.52 -32.24 21.64
N LYS A 400 48.94 -31.43 22.55
CA LYS A 400 49.58 -31.01 23.79
C LYS A 400 48.69 -30.91 25.03
N VAL A 401 47.61 -31.63 25.11
CA VAL A 401 46.78 -31.73 26.34
C VAL A 401 46.45 -33.20 26.67
N GLY A 402 47.39 -34.11 26.48
CA GLY A 402 47.26 -35.53 26.75
C GLY A 402 48.16 -36.05 27.86
N GLU A 403 48.82 -35.22 28.67
CA GLU A 403 49.80 -35.73 29.66
C GLU A 403 49.72 -35.07 31.06
N ASN A 404 48.58 -34.62 31.55
CA ASN A 404 48.40 -34.14 32.90
C ASN A 404 47.02 -34.34 33.51
N ALA A 405 46.37 -35.47 33.28
CA ALA A 405 45.11 -35.80 33.97
C ALA A 405 45.00 -37.25 34.36
N VAL A 406 46.05 -37.77 35.04
CA VAL A 406 45.98 -39.00 35.84
C VAL A 406 46.65 -38.69 37.17
N VAL A 407 45.99 -38.07 38.09
CA VAL A 407 46.12 -38.17 39.54
C VAL A 407 45.11 -37.20 40.17
N ALA A 408 43.94 -37.65 40.51
CA ALA A 408 43.09 -37.19 41.60
C ALA A 408 41.64 -37.70 41.47
N THR A 409 41.51 -39.02 41.60
CA THR A 409 40.22 -39.59 41.96
C THR A 409 40.50 -40.55 43.12
N VAL A 410 40.37 -40.08 44.33
CA VAL A 410 39.98 -40.83 45.55
C VAL A 410 39.75 -39.81 46.68
N ALA A 411 38.64 -39.97 47.36
CA ALA A 411 38.16 -39.34 48.61
C ALA A 411 37.20 -38.15 48.43
N LYS A 412 35.89 -38.33 48.52
CA LYS A 412 35.13 -38.45 49.76
C LYS A 412 33.67 -38.69 49.48
N GLN A 413 33.16 -39.80 49.90
CA GLN A 413 31.81 -39.98 50.39
C GLN A 413 31.64 -39.18 51.69
N GLY A 414 30.54 -38.56 51.89
CA GLY A 414 30.03 -37.87 53.02
C GLY A 414 28.69 -37.21 52.69
#